data_ad13f6fbade000ff35d326dce5002cae
#
_entry.id   ad13f6fbade000ff35d326dce5002cae
#
_cell.length_a   1.000
_cell.length_b   1.000
_cell.length_c   1.000
_cell.angle_alpha   90.00
_cell.angle_beta   90.00
_cell.angle_gamma   90.00
#
_symmetry.space_group_name_H-M   'P 1'
#
loop_
_entity.id
_entity.type
_entity.pdbx_description
1 polymer ?
#
loop_
_entity_poly.entity_id
_entity_poly.type
_entity_poly.pdbx_seq_one_letter_code
_entity_poly.pdbx_strand_id
1 'polypeptide(L)'
;HGTINIDTGFIVYNERNYPNFVKLIQELDIQTQPSSMSFSVRLANPDLEYNGSTLRQLFVDKRNLFRPWFYKMLRDILRFNRMAAAAIDGRPTNWTLRELLDEHGFSQPFIEYYLVPMGAAIWSTPVTQVLDIPAHFFIQFFENHGMLTVDDRPEWRVIKGGSCQYVKEIIKPFANRIRLNHTVRQVERFPDHVTVDGERFDEIVFACHSDQALEILKDPSPAERSVLGAIPYRVNEVVLHTDTSLLPRRRQAWAAWNYHSSDPLENNGPVALTYNMNILQALNVPDTFCVTLNDSSSINDEDVLERFEYHHPLFTLEGIAAQKRHAEISGIARTHYCGAYWG
;
A
#
# COMPACT_ATOMS: atom_id res chain seq x y z
N HIS A 1 -12.77 -24.63 -17.30
CA HIS A 1 -12.48 -23.65 -16.25
C HIS A 1 -11.66 -22.52 -16.89
N GLY A 2 -12.13 -21.28 -16.81
CA GLY A 2 -11.40 -20.13 -17.34
C GLY A 2 -10.19 -19.78 -16.46
N THR A 3 -9.19 -19.12 -17.03
CA THR A 3 -8.04 -18.56 -16.28
C THR A 3 -8.53 -17.40 -15.42
N ILE A 4 -8.19 -17.41 -14.13
CA ILE A 4 -8.45 -16.32 -13.19
C ILE A 4 -7.13 -15.58 -12.99
N ASN A 5 -7.13 -14.26 -13.24
CA ASN A 5 -5.96 -13.43 -12.99
C ASN A 5 -6.13 -12.77 -11.62
N ILE A 6 -5.20 -13.01 -10.73
CA ILE A 6 -5.14 -12.40 -9.39
C ILE A 6 -4.03 -11.35 -9.39
N ASP A 7 -4.38 -10.11 -9.08
CA ASP A 7 -3.42 -9.02 -8.95
C ASP A 7 -2.80 -9.05 -7.54
N THR A 8 -1.48 -9.11 -7.45
CA THR A 8 -0.74 -9.16 -6.18
C THR A 8 0.06 -7.89 -5.90
N GLY A 9 0.12 -6.97 -6.88
CA GLY A 9 0.81 -5.69 -6.78
C GLY A 9 -0.18 -4.51 -6.76
N PHE A 10 -0.23 -3.71 -7.84
CA PHE A 10 -1.19 -2.62 -7.97
C PHE A 10 -2.59 -3.18 -8.33
N ILE A 11 -3.57 -3.01 -7.44
CA ILE A 11 -4.89 -3.68 -7.54
C ILE A 11 -6.01 -2.68 -7.77
N VAL A 12 -6.09 -1.63 -6.93
CA VAL A 12 -7.22 -0.70 -6.86
C VAL A 12 -6.80 0.73 -7.19
N TYR A 13 -7.74 1.49 -7.74
CA TYR A 13 -7.59 2.93 -7.98
C TYR A 13 -8.94 3.62 -7.80
N ASN A 14 -8.92 4.94 -7.73
CA ASN A 14 -10.13 5.77 -7.80
C ASN A 14 -9.87 6.99 -8.70
N GLU A 15 -10.93 7.59 -9.20
CA GLU A 15 -10.80 8.68 -10.17
C GLU A 15 -10.25 9.98 -9.55
N ARG A 16 -10.44 10.17 -8.24
CA ARG A 16 -9.98 11.38 -7.52
C ARG A 16 -8.46 11.42 -7.40
N ASN A 17 -7.85 10.29 -7.05
CA ASN A 17 -6.42 10.24 -6.71
C ASN A 17 -5.51 9.79 -7.87
N TYR A 18 -6.09 9.18 -8.91
CA TYR A 18 -5.33 8.58 -10.01
C TYR A 18 -5.69 9.17 -11.39
N PRO A 19 -5.71 10.52 -11.57
CA PRO A 19 -6.20 11.14 -12.81
C PRO A 19 -5.42 10.70 -14.07
N ASN A 20 -4.10 10.53 -13.95
CA ASN A 20 -3.27 10.07 -15.05
C ASN A 20 -3.54 8.61 -15.41
N PHE A 21 -3.75 7.75 -14.41
CA PHE A 21 -4.10 6.36 -14.63
C PHE A 21 -5.49 6.22 -15.25
N VAL A 22 -6.46 7.01 -14.78
CA VAL A 22 -7.81 7.07 -15.36
C VAL A 22 -7.75 7.45 -16.84
N LYS A 23 -6.98 8.48 -17.19
CA LYS A 23 -6.77 8.89 -18.57
C LYS A 23 -6.17 7.76 -19.41
N LEU A 24 -5.13 7.08 -18.92
CA LEU A 24 -4.51 5.94 -19.57
C LEU A 24 -5.51 4.81 -19.84
N ILE A 25 -6.30 4.42 -18.83
CA ILE A 25 -7.30 3.35 -18.95
C ILE A 25 -8.38 3.72 -19.97
N GLN A 26 -8.79 4.99 -20.03
CA GLN A 26 -9.74 5.50 -21.03
C GLN A 26 -9.15 5.47 -22.45
N GLU A 27 -7.90 5.92 -22.63
CA GLU A 27 -7.22 5.90 -23.93
C GLU A 27 -7.02 4.47 -24.48
N LEU A 28 -6.86 3.50 -23.60
CA LEU A 28 -6.71 2.08 -23.94
C LEU A 28 -8.03 1.32 -24.05
N ASP A 29 -9.17 1.97 -23.82
CA ASP A 29 -10.52 1.35 -23.78
C ASP A 29 -10.61 0.14 -22.83
N ILE A 30 -9.97 0.23 -21.66
CA ILE A 30 -9.92 -0.85 -20.67
C ILE A 30 -11.17 -0.83 -19.79
N GLN A 31 -11.82 -1.98 -19.70
CA GLN A 31 -12.99 -2.14 -18.83
C GLN A 31 -12.61 -2.23 -17.36
N THR A 32 -13.37 -1.56 -16.52
CA THR A 32 -13.20 -1.52 -15.07
C THR A 32 -14.50 -1.90 -14.36
N GLN A 33 -14.41 -2.23 -13.08
CA GLN A 33 -15.57 -2.53 -12.24
C GLN A 33 -15.38 -1.98 -10.84
N PRO A 34 -16.48 -1.70 -10.10
CA PRO A 34 -16.40 -1.27 -8.70
C PRO A 34 -15.70 -2.29 -7.81
N SER A 35 -14.99 -1.78 -6.80
CA SER A 35 -14.33 -2.55 -5.75
C SER A 35 -14.76 -2.09 -4.37
N SER A 36 -14.53 -2.93 -3.36
CA SER A 36 -14.75 -2.61 -1.96
C SER A 36 -13.42 -2.47 -1.23
N MET A 37 -13.13 -1.27 -0.70
CA MET A 37 -11.98 -1.01 0.17
C MET A 37 -12.39 -1.12 1.64
N SER A 38 -12.87 -2.28 2.03
CA SER A 38 -13.27 -2.58 3.41
C SER A 38 -12.07 -3.07 4.22
N PHE A 39 -12.08 -2.78 5.52
CA PHE A 39 -11.03 -3.14 6.46
C PHE A 39 -11.59 -3.85 7.68
N SER A 40 -10.97 -4.94 8.08
CA SER A 40 -11.29 -5.67 9.29
C SER A 40 -10.09 -5.86 10.19
N VAL A 41 -10.36 -6.02 11.46
CA VAL A 41 -9.37 -6.31 12.50
C VAL A 41 -9.77 -7.56 13.24
N ARG A 42 -8.83 -8.49 13.38
CA ARG A 42 -8.92 -9.69 14.22
C ARG A 42 -7.73 -9.74 15.16
N LEU A 43 -7.97 -9.64 16.46
CA LEU A 43 -6.95 -9.78 17.51
C LEU A 43 -7.27 -10.99 18.37
N ALA A 44 -6.23 -11.69 18.82
CA ALA A 44 -6.38 -12.75 19.79
C ALA A 44 -6.40 -12.18 21.23
N ASN A 45 -5.62 -11.13 21.48
CA ASN A 45 -5.58 -10.41 22.74
C ASN A 45 -5.67 -8.89 22.52
N PRO A 46 -6.78 -8.20 22.94
CA PRO A 46 -8.04 -8.81 23.41
C PRO A 46 -8.72 -9.59 22.29
N ASP A 47 -9.53 -10.60 22.65
CA ASP A 47 -10.33 -11.33 21.64
C ASP A 47 -11.33 -10.35 20.99
N LEU A 48 -10.89 -9.71 19.89
CA LEU A 48 -11.59 -8.65 19.17
C LEU A 48 -11.72 -9.01 17.71
N GLU A 49 -12.92 -8.79 17.17
CA GLU A 49 -13.21 -8.97 15.76
C GLU A 49 -14.26 -7.95 15.30
N TYR A 50 -13.95 -7.18 14.26
CA TYR A 50 -14.88 -6.23 13.65
C TYR A 50 -14.48 -5.91 12.21
N ASN A 51 -15.45 -5.38 11.43
CA ASN A 51 -15.24 -4.76 10.13
C ASN A 51 -15.82 -3.34 10.17
N GLY A 52 -15.06 -2.36 9.72
CA GLY A 52 -15.39 -0.93 9.81
C GLY A 52 -16.41 -0.42 8.78
N SER A 53 -16.98 -1.28 7.92
CA SER A 53 -17.79 -0.81 6.78
C SER A 53 -19.22 -0.41 7.16
N THR A 54 -19.84 -1.10 8.10
CA THR A 54 -21.21 -0.85 8.56
C THR A 54 -21.37 -1.06 10.07
N LEU A 55 -22.40 -0.43 10.67
CA LEU A 55 -22.73 -0.64 12.08
C LEU A 55 -22.95 -2.13 12.41
N ARG A 56 -23.61 -2.87 11.53
CA ARG A 56 -23.83 -4.31 11.71
C ARG A 56 -22.51 -5.08 11.76
N GLN A 57 -21.54 -4.70 10.95
CA GLN A 57 -20.23 -5.34 10.88
C GLN A 57 -19.28 -4.89 11.99
N LEU A 58 -19.42 -3.67 12.52
CA LEU A 58 -18.73 -3.23 13.73
C LEU A 58 -19.11 -4.10 14.95
N PHE A 59 -20.38 -4.49 15.03
CA PHE A 59 -20.92 -5.32 16.11
C PHE A 59 -21.15 -6.79 15.70
N VAL A 60 -20.40 -7.29 14.70
CA VAL A 60 -20.45 -8.69 14.26
C VAL A 60 -20.13 -9.64 15.43
N ASP A 61 -19.19 -9.27 16.29
CA ASP A 61 -19.03 -9.84 17.60
C ASP A 61 -19.95 -9.10 18.60
N LYS A 62 -21.02 -9.74 19.00
CA LYS A 62 -22.00 -9.15 19.92
C LYS A 62 -21.39 -8.76 21.27
N ARG A 63 -20.23 -9.31 21.65
CA ARG A 63 -19.50 -8.90 22.86
C ARG A 63 -19.07 -7.43 22.79
N ASN A 64 -18.84 -6.89 21.60
CA ASN A 64 -18.49 -5.48 21.40
C ASN A 64 -19.59 -4.53 21.89
N LEU A 65 -20.85 -4.98 21.93
CA LEU A 65 -21.98 -4.20 22.50
C LEU A 65 -21.82 -3.91 23.99
N PHE A 66 -21.08 -4.77 24.72
CA PHE A 66 -20.90 -4.69 26.17
C PHE A 66 -19.49 -4.21 26.58
N ARG A 67 -18.68 -3.71 25.64
CA ARG A 67 -17.31 -3.25 25.87
C ARG A 67 -17.24 -1.71 25.89
N PRO A 68 -17.17 -1.05 27.06
CA PRO A 68 -17.10 0.42 27.11
C PRO A 68 -15.93 1.01 26.34
N TRP A 69 -14.78 0.32 26.33
CA TRP A 69 -13.60 0.76 25.58
C TRP A 69 -13.82 0.71 24.07
N PHE A 70 -14.67 -0.16 23.54
CA PHE A 70 -15.02 -0.20 22.12
C PHE A 70 -15.76 1.07 21.69
N TYR A 71 -16.71 1.54 22.51
CA TYR A 71 -17.40 2.81 22.26
C TYR A 71 -16.45 4.01 22.38
N LYS A 72 -15.45 3.94 23.30
CA LYS A 72 -14.41 4.97 23.42
C LYS A 72 -13.57 5.03 22.14
N MET A 73 -13.18 3.86 21.60
CA MET A 73 -12.51 3.75 20.29
C MET A 73 -13.34 4.39 19.19
N LEU A 74 -14.62 4.03 19.04
CA LEU A 74 -15.50 4.59 18.00
C LEU A 74 -15.67 6.11 18.14
N ARG A 75 -15.81 6.63 19.35
CA ARG A 75 -15.85 8.08 19.60
C ARG A 75 -14.55 8.76 19.17
N ASP A 76 -13.42 8.16 19.47
CA ASP A 76 -12.12 8.73 19.16
C ASP A 76 -11.81 8.64 17.64
N ILE A 77 -12.34 7.66 16.91
CA ILE A 77 -12.32 7.65 15.45
C ILE A 77 -13.02 8.91 14.89
N LEU A 78 -14.25 9.18 15.33
CA LEU A 78 -15.00 10.36 14.87
C LEU A 78 -14.34 11.68 15.29
N ARG A 79 -13.69 11.70 16.46
CA ARG A 79 -12.94 12.85 16.95
C ARG A 79 -11.67 13.08 16.12
N PHE A 80 -10.93 12.02 15.82
CA PHE A 80 -9.74 12.08 14.99
C PHE A 80 -10.08 12.57 13.58
N ASN A 81 -11.11 12.03 12.95
CA ASN A 81 -11.52 12.45 11.62
C ASN A 81 -11.84 13.96 11.55
N ARG A 82 -12.57 14.48 12.54
CA ARG A 82 -12.88 15.92 12.61
C ARG A 82 -11.65 16.79 12.86
N MET A 83 -10.76 16.35 13.75
CA MET A 83 -9.51 17.06 14.04
C MET A 83 -8.57 17.06 12.83
N ALA A 84 -8.41 15.90 12.19
CA ALA A 84 -7.53 15.74 11.04
C ALA A 84 -7.95 16.62 9.86
N ALA A 85 -9.25 16.66 9.55
CA ALA A 85 -9.79 17.55 8.52
C ALA A 85 -9.49 19.04 8.80
N ALA A 86 -9.53 19.46 10.07
CA ALA A 86 -9.20 20.84 10.47
C ALA A 86 -7.68 21.13 10.51
N ALA A 87 -6.84 20.10 10.71
CA ALA A 87 -5.40 20.26 10.84
C ALA A 87 -4.69 20.48 9.50
N ILE A 88 -5.28 20.06 8.39
CA ILE A 88 -4.71 20.21 7.04
C ILE A 88 -4.62 21.69 6.65
N ASP A 89 -5.56 22.51 7.11
CA ASP A 89 -5.67 23.92 6.72
C ASP A 89 -4.67 24.87 7.38
N GLY A 90 -3.81 24.44 8.31
CA GLY A 90 -3.13 25.46 9.08
C GLY A 90 -1.74 25.27 9.67
N ARG A 91 -1.17 24.08 9.77
CA ARG A 91 0.15 23.93 10.41
C ARG A 91 0.96 22.76 9.83
N PRO A 92 2.11 23.02 9.18
CA PRO A 92 3.15 22.00 9.04
C PRO A 92 3.72 21.79 10.45
N THR A 93 3.24 20.77 11.14
CA THR A 93 3.88 20.33 12.39
C THR A 93 4.94 19.29 12.03
N ASN A 94 6.15 19.47 12.54
CA ASN A 94 7.19 18.43 12.51
C ASN A 94 6.88 17.29 13.49
N TRP A 95 5.62 17.18 13.92
CA TRP A 95 5.19 16.16 14.86
C TRP A 95 5.08 14.80 14.22
N THR A 96 5.49 13.81 14.97
CA THR A 96 5.12 12.42 14.71
C THR A 96 3.64 12.18 15.03
N LEU A 97 3.10 11.10 14.52
CA LEU A 97 1.73 10.71 14.86
C LEU A 97 1.56 10.49 16.38
N ARG A 98 2.59 9.96 17.06
CA ARG A 98 2.63 9.78 18.52
C ARG A 98 2.43 11.09 19.24
N GLU A 99 3.26 12.10 18.96
CA GLU A 99 3.18 13.42 19.60
C GLU A 99 1.82 14.08 19.40
N LEU A 100 1.24 13.95 18.20
CA LEU A 100 -0.10 14.45 17.91
C LEU A 100 -1.17 13.76 18.76
N LEU A 101 -1.12 12.43 18.87
CA LEU A 101 -2.11 11.65 19.61
C LEU A 101 -2.02 11.89 21.12
N ASP A 102 -0.81 12.02 21.65
CA ASP A 102 -0.54 12.30 23.07
C ASP A 102 -1.02 13.70 23.46
N GLU A 103 -0.68 14.73 22.67
CA GLU A 103 -1.12 16.11 22.90
C GLU A 103 -2.64 16.23 22.93
N HIS A 104 -3.33 15.51 22.06
CA HIS A 104 -4.79 15.52 22.01
C HIS A 104 -5.45 14.51 22.96
N GLY A 105 -4.70 13.67 23.67
CA GLY A 105 -5.22 12.69 24.64
C GLY A 105 -6.15 11.65 24.04
N PHE A 106 -5.74 11.03 22.93
CA PHE A 106 -6.47 9.92 22.33
C PHE A 106 -6.35 8.65 23.17
N SER A 107 -7.37 7.79 23.14
CA SER A 107 -7.39 6.59 23.96
C SER A 107 -6.55 5.46 23.38
N GLN A 108 -5.95 4.66 24.24
CA GLN A 108 -5.22 3.45 23.84
C GLN A 108 -6.05 2.51 22.94
N PRO A 109 -7.33 2.18 23.23
CA PRO A 109 -8.11 1.36 22.31
C PRO A 109 -8.25 1.92 20.89
N PHE A 110 -8.29 3.25 20.73
CA PHE A 110 -8.29 3.88 19.40
C PHE A 110 -6.94 3.70 18.70
N ILE A 111 -5.85 3.91 19.43
CA ILE A 111 -4.49 3.78 18.91
C ILE A 111 -4.20 2.33 18.53
N GLU A 112 -4.37 1.40 19.46
CA GLU A 112 -3.93 0.02 19.36
C GLU A 112 -4.84 -0.85 18.46
N TYR A 113 -6.15 -0.58 18.46
CA TYR A 113 -7.11 -1.49 17.82
C TYR A 113 -7.72 -0.92 16.54
N TYR A 114 -7.41 0.34 16.19
CA TYR A 114 -7.87 0.96 14.95
C TYR A 114 -6.75 1.63 14.17
N LEU A 115 -6.08 2.67 14.75
CA LEU A 115 -5.19 3.53 14.00
C LEU A 115 -3.90 2.83 13.60
N VAL A 116 -3.26 2.15 14.53
CA VAL A 116 -2.02 1.40 14.30
C VAL A 116 -2.25 0.22 13.36
N PRO A 117 -3.26 -0.66 13.54
CA PRO A 117 -3.59 -1.71 12.58
C PRO A 117 -3.80 -1.18 11.15
N MET A 118 -4.49 -0.06 11.01
CA MET A 118 -4.76 0.53 9.70
C MET A 118 -3.49 1.11 9.07
N GLY A 119 -2.72 1.90 9.82
CA GLY A 119 -1.44 2.44 9.32
C GLY A 119 -0.45 1.35 8.98
N ALA A 120 -0.34 0.34 9.82
CA ALA A 120 0.52 -0.82 9.60
C ALA A 120 0.14 -1.59 8.32
N ALA A 121 -1.16 -1.79 8.08
CA ALA A 121 -1.67 -2.44 6.88
C ALA A 121 -1.41 -1.64 5.60
N ILE A 122 -1.58 -0.31 5.65
CA ILE A 122 -1.41 0.57 4.48
C ILE A 122 0.04 0.63 4.02
N TRP A 123 0.97 0.78 4.96
CA TRP A 123 2.39 1.00 4.62
C TRP A 123 3.29 -0.22 4.85
N SER A 124 2.72 -1.39 5.18
CA SER A 124 3.49 -2.59 5.54
C SER A 124 4.59 -2.29 6.60
N THR A 125 4.30 -1.33 7.48
CA THR A 125 5.22 -0.80 8.49
C THR A 125 5.01 -1.55 9.81
N PRO A 126 6.06 -1.91 10.58
CA PRO A 126 5.90 -2.49 11.89
C PRO A 126 5.02 -1.62 12.78
N VAL A 127 4.20 -2.28 13.59
CA VAL A 127 3.27 -1.64 14.53
C VAL A 127 3.99 -0.57 15.40
N THR A 128 5.20 -0.88 15.85
CA THR A 128 6.03 0.03 16.67
C THR A 128 6.46 1.30 15.95
N GLN A 129 6.55 1.28 14.61
CA GLN A 129 7.01 2.41 13.80
C GLN A 129 5.88 3.25 13.20
N VAL A 130 4.62 2.75 13.22
CA VAL A 130 3.47 3.51 12.70
C VAL A 130 3.32 4.86 13.39
N LEU A 131 3.54 4.90 14.69
CA LEU A 131 3.41 6.14 15.48
C LEU A 131 4.56 7.13 15.25
N ASP A 132 5.65 6.71 14.63
CA ASP A 132 6.79 7.57 14.30
C ASP A 132 6.64 8.21 12.91
N ILE A 133 5.62 7.82 12.13
CA ILE A 133 5.27 8.44 10.86
C ILE A 133 4.94 9.93 11.10
N PRO A 134 5.39 10.85 10.21
CA PRO A 134 5.01 12.25 10.30
C PRO A 134 3.49 12.43 10.27
N ALA A 135 2.95 13.13 11.28
CA ALA A 135 1.50 13.28 11.45
C ALA A 135 0.83 13.92 10.22
N HIS A 136 1.47 14.94 9.64
CA HIS A 136 0.95 15.60 8.45
C HIS A 136 0.85 14.63 7.25
N PHE A 137 1.88 13.82 7.02
CA PHE A 137 1.88 12.82 5.95
C PHE A 137 0.77 11.77 6.15
N PHE A 138 0.62 11.26 7.38
CA PHE A 138 -0.42 10.31 7.74
C PHE A 138 -1.83 10.87 7.48
N ILE A 139 -2.08 12.09 7.98
CA ILE A 139 -3.37 12.77 7.82
C ILE A 139 -3.68 13.07 6.35
N GLN A 140 -2.69 13.59 5.60
CA GLN A 140 -2.84 13.89 4.18
C GLN A 140 -3.18 12.63 3.36
N PHE A 141 -2.56 11.50 3.69
CA PHE A 141 -2.88 10.23 3.06
C PHE A 141 -4.33 9.81 3.34
N PHE A 142 -4.76 9.89 4.61
CA PHE A 142 -6.12 9.55 5.01
C PHE A 142 -7.16 10.44 4.33
N GLU A 143 -6.87 11.73 4.18
CA GLU A 143 -7.72 12.68 3.45
C GLU A 143 -7.83 12.31 1.97
N ASN A 144 -6.69 12.20 1.30
CA ASN A 144 -6.64 11.88 -0.12
C ASN A 144 -7.42 10.60 -0.45
N HIS A 145 -7.40 9.61 0.46
CA HIS A 145 -8.08 8.33 0.27
C HIS A 145 -9.53 8.31 0.81
N GLY A 146 -10.07 9.46 1.26
CA GLY A 146 -11.42 9.55 1.80
C GLY A 146 -11.65 8.76 3.09
N MET A 147 -10.58 8.53 3.88
CA MET A 147 -10.65 7.74 5.11
C MET A 147 -11.07 8.57 6.32
N LEU A 148 -11.01 9.91 6.22
CA LEU A 148 -11.46 10.86 7.25
C LEU A 148 -12.95 11.18 7.16
N THR A 149 -13.65 10.71 6.13
CA THR A 149 -15.09 10.96 5.93
C THR A 149 -15.89 9.67 5.98
N VAL A 150 -17.15 9.77 6.36
CA VAL A 150 -18.11 8.65 6.33
C VAL A 150 -18.92 8.68 5.04
N ASP A 151 -19.27 9.90 4.56
CA ASP A 151 -20.26 10.11 3.52
C ASP A 151 -19.68 10.43 2.13
N ASP A 152 -18.46 11.00 2.04
CA ASP A 152 -17.81 11.37 0.77
C ASP A 152 -16.57 10.49 0.50
N ARG A 153 -16.79 9.20 0.37
CA ARG A 153 -15.71 8.25 0.02
C ARG A 153 -15.58 8.12 -1.50
N PRO A 154 -14.36 8.12 -2.05
CA PRO A 154 -14.19 7.86 -3.47
C PRO A 154 -14.66 6.44 -3.82
N GLU A 155 -15.28 6.29 -4.98
CA GLU A 155 -15.58 4.96 -5.52
C GLU A 155 -14.27 4.29 -5.95
N TRP A 156 -13.95 3.18 -5.32
CA TRP A 156 -12.80 2.36 -5.69
C TRP A 156 -13.15 1.43 -6.83
N ARG A 157 -12.21 1.24 -7.72
CA ARG A 157 -12.36 0.43 -8.94
C ARG A 157 -11.18 -0.50 -9.13
N VAL A 158 -11.40 -1.58 -9.86
CA VAL A 158 -10.38 -2.54 -10.32
C VAL A 158 -10.50 -2.74 -11.82
N ILE A 159 -9.45 -3.20 -12.45
CA ILE A 159 -9.47 -3.61 -13.85
C ILE A 159 -10.24 -4.93 -13.96
N LYS A 160 -11.24 -4.96 -14.83
CA LYS A 160 -12.01 -6.18 -15.09
C LYS A 160 -11.11 -7.21 -15.77
N GLY A 161 -10.93 -8.37 -15.13
CA GLY A 161 -10.03 -9.40 -15.61
C GLY A 161 -8.56 -9.25 -15.21
N GLY A 162 -8.27 -8.32 -14.29
CA GLY A 162 -6.94 -8.06 -13.71
C GLY A 162 -6.10 -7.05 -14.47
N SER A 163 -5.08 -6.54 -13.82
CA SER A 163 -4.17 -5.49 -14.33
C SER A 163 -3.40 -5.91 -15.58
N CYS A 164 -3.22 -7.20 -15.81
CA CYS A 164 -2.62 -7.71 -17.05
C CYS A 164 -3.35 -7.27 -18.33
N GLN A 165 -4.62 -6.84 -18.24
CA GLN A 165 -5.38 -6.39 -19.40
C GLN A 165 -4.80 -5.07 -19.97
N TYR A 166 -4.60 -4.05 -19.14
CA TYR A 166 -4.01 -2.80 -19.62
C TYR A 166 -2.53 -2.96 -20.03
N VAL A 167 -1.78 -3.85 -19.33
CA VAL A 167 -0.40 -4.15 -19.71
C VAL A 167 -0.33 -4.70 -21.12
N LYS A 168 -1.20 -5.64 -21.49
CA LYS A 168 -1.26 -6.21 -22.86
C LYS A 168 -1.51 -5.11 -23.91
N GLU A 169 -2.40 -4.17 -23.61
CA GLU A 169 -2.69 -3.09 -24.56
C GLU A 169 -1.52 -2.08 -24.67
N ILE A 170 -0.92 -1.67 -23.55
CA ILE A 170 0.22 -0.75 -23.53
C ILE A 170 1.39 -1.27 -24.38
N ILE A 171 1.73 -2.56 -24.22
CA ILE A 171 2.94 -3.12 -24.84
C ILE A 171 2.79 -3.41 -26.34
N LYS A 172 1.58 -3.47 -26.89
CA LYS A 172 1.32 -3.81 -28.31
C LYS A 172 2.22 -3.06 -29.31
N PRO A 173 2.40 -1.71 -29.21
CA PRO A 173 3.20 -0.96 -30.20
C PRO A 173 4.70 -1.26 -30.15
N PHE A 174 5.22 -1.81 -29.08
CA PHE A 174 6.65 -2.03 -28.86
C PHE A 174 6.99 -3.41 -28.26
N ALA A 175 6.08 -4.37 -28.33
CA ALA A 175 6.27 -5.71 -27.77
C ALA A 175 7.57 -6.39 -28.24
N ASN A 176 7.96 -6.15 -29.51
CA ASN A 176 9.19 -6.68 -30.09
C ASN A 176 10.47 -6.01 -29.58
N ARG A 177 10.36 -4.92 -28.81
CA ARG A 177 11.49 -4.21 -28.20
C ARG A 177 11.67 -4.55 -26.72
N ILE A 178 10.76 -5.32 -26.14
CA ILE A 178 10.81 -5.74 -24.72
C ILE A 178 11.78 -6.92 -24.60
N ARG A 179 12.75 -6.79 -23.70
CA ARG A 179 13.72 -7.84 -23.38
C ARG A 179 13.39 -8.39 -22.00
N LEU A 180 12.72 -9.54 -21.95
CA LEU A 180 12.47 -10.28 -20.71
C LEU A 180 13.70 -11.09 -20.28
N ASN A 181 13.78 -11.39 -18.98
CA ASN A 181 14.90 -12.15 -18.39
C ASN A 181 16.28 -11.51 -18.66
N HIS A 182 16.30 -10.18 -18.78
CA HIS A 182 17.50 -9.41 -19.03
C HIS A 182 17.77 -8.44 -17.89
N THR A 183 18.59 -8.88 -16.93
CA THR A 183 18.99 -8.05 -15.79
C THR A 183 20.01 -7.02 -16.26
N VAL A 184 19.65 -5.73 -16.17
CA VAL A 184 20.57 -4.62 -16.41
C VAL A 184 21.57 -4.56 -15.24
N ARG A 185 22.87 -4.54 -15.56
CA ARG A 185 23.95 -4.54 -14.58
C ARG A 185 24.64 -3.20 -14.43
N GLN A 186 24.68 -2.40 -15.50
CA GLN A 186 25.41 -1.15 -15.50
C GLN A 186 24.80 -0.14 -16.45
N VAL A 187 24.71 1.12 -15.98
CA VAL A 187 24.43 2.29 -16.80
C VAL A 187 25.58 3.28 -16.68
N GLU A 188 26.10 3.73 -17.80
CA GLU A 188 27.17 4.73 -17.89
C GLU A 188 26.72 5.90 -18.76
N ARG A 189 27.02 7.12 -18.34
CA ARG A 189 26.54 8.36 -18.99
C ARG A 189 27.68 9.10 -19.68
N PHE A 190 27.38 9.62 -20.84
CA PHE A 190 28.28 10.42 -21.67
C PHE A 190 27.61 11.75 -22.03
N PRO A 191 28.35 12.76 -22.51
CA PRO A 191 27.76 14.04 -22.85
C PRO A 191 26.63 13.97 -23.91
N ASP A 192 26.72 13.02 -24.84
CA ASP A 192 25.84 12.91 -26.01
C ASP A 192 24.96 11.64 -26.01
N HIS A 193 25.16 10.70 -25.07
CA HIS A 193 24.41 9.44 -24.98
C HIS A 193 24.49 8.80 -23.59
N VAL A 194 23.81 7.69 -23.42
CA VAL A 194 23.98 6.76 -22.29
C VAL A 194 24.25 5.37 -22.83
N THR A 195 24.89 4.52 -22.05
CA THR A 195 25.00 3.09 -22.37
C THR A 195 24.35 2.25 -21.28
N VAL A 196 23.63 1.21 -21.70
CA VAL A 196 23.03 0.20 -20.82
C VAL A 196 23.68 -1.13 -21.18
N ASP A 197 24.49 -1.69 -20.28
CA ASP A 197 25.32 -2.89 -20.52
C ASP A 197 26.15 -2.78 -21.82
N GLY A 198 26.64 -1.56 -22.15
CA GLY A 198 27.43 -1.28 -23.33
C GLY A 198 26.63 -0.93 -24.61
N GLU A 199 25.32 -1.11 -24.61
CA GLU A 199 24.44 -0.69 -25.72
C GLU A 199 24.10 0.79 -25.61
N ARG A 200 24.21 1.54 -26.71
CA ARG A 200 24.00 2.99 -26.76
C ARG A 200 22.54 3.37 -26.91
N PHE A 201 22.11 4.39 -26.13
CA PHE A 201 20.79 5.02 -26.17
C PHE A 201 20.92 6.53 -26.03
N ASP A 202 19.92 7.26 -26.47
CA ASP A 202 19.88 8.73 -26.36
C ASP A 202 19.61 9.17 -24.91
N GLU A 203 18.69 8.49 -24.21
CA GLU A 203 18.29 8.76 -22.84
C GLU A 203 17.89 7.48 -22.13
N ILE A 204 17.83 7.51 -20.80
CA ILE A 204 17.35 6.41 -19.96
C ILE A 204 16.26 6.87 -18.99
N VAL A 205 15.25 6.02 -18.79
CA VAL A 205 14.25 6.17 -17.73
C VAL A 205 14.36 4.99 -16.77
N PHE A 206 14.73 5.26 -15.52
CA PHE A 206 14.69 4.26 -14.46
C PHE A 206 13.27 4.14 -13.92
N ALA A 207 12.67 2.96 -14.06
CA ALA A 207 11.36 2.61 -13.52
C ALA A 207 11.45 1.49 -12.46
N CYS A 208 12.66 1.18 -11.99
CA CYS A 208 12.95 0.26 -10.88
C CYS A 208 13.01 1.03 -9.55
N HIS A 209 13.27 0.33 -8.44
CA HIS A 209 13.45 0.97 -7.13
C HIS A 209 14.61 1.96 -7.12
N SER A 210 14.56 2.97 -6.23
CA SER A 210 15.58 4.01 -6.15
C SER A 210 16.95 3.48 -5.77
N ASP A 211 17.02 2.52 -4.86
CA ASP A 211 18.25 1.81 -4.46
C ASP A 211 18.84 1.01 -5.61
N GLN A 212 18.01 0.27 -6.36
CA GLN A 212 18.43 -0.48 -7.55
C GLN A 212 18.94 0.46 -8.65
N ALA A 213 18.25 1.59 -8.90
CA ALA A 213 18.72 2.59 -9.85
C ALA A 213 20.10 3.13 -9.45
N LEU A 214 20.31 3.40 -8.15
CA LEU A 214 21.58 3.88 -7.63
C LEU A 214 22.71 2.84 -7.75
N GLU A 215 22.40 1.56 -7.56
CA GLU A 215 23.36 0.45 -7.65
C GLU A 215 23.89 0.26 -9.08
N ILE A 216 23.01 0.35 -10.09
CA ILE A 216 23.40 0.10 -11.50
C ILE A 216 24.01 1.32 -12.19
N LEU A 217 23.88 2.54 -11.60
CA LEU A 217 24.55 3.74 -12.08
C LEU A 217 26.06 3.67 -11.77
N LYS A 218 26.91 3.71 -12.78
CA LYS A 218 28.37 3.69 -12.62
C LYS A 218 28.91 4.98 -12.01
N ASP A 219 28.29 6.10 -12.34
CA ASP A 219 28.75 7.46 -12.05
C ASP A 219 27.68 8.34 -11.35
N PRO A 220 27.01 7.84 -10.30
CA PRO A 220 25.95 8.63 -9.67
C PRO A 220 26.51 9.92 -9.07
N SER A 221 25.83 11.04 -9.34
CA SER A 221 26.15 12.36 -8.79
C SER A 221 25.92 12.43 -7.28
N PRO A 222 26.48 13.40 -6.56
CA PRO A 222 26.17 13.61 -5.14
C PRO A 222 24.67 13.82 -4.87
N ALA A 223 23.95 14.49 -5.77
CA ALA A 223 22.50 14.71 -5.68
C ALA A 223 21.74 13.38 -5.79
N GLU A 224 22.08 12.54 -6.78
CA GLU A 224 21.46 11.22 -6.96
C GLU A 224 21.70 10.31 -5.75
N ARG A 225 22.93 10.26 -5.23
CA ARG A 225 23.23 9.51 -4.00
C ARG A 225 22.39 9.99 -2.82
N SER A 226 22.26 11.31 -2.65
CA SER A 226 21.48 11.91 -1.58
C SER A 226 19.98 11.67 -1.72
N VAL A 227 19.42 11.77 -2.93
CA VAL A 227 17.97 11.67 -3.15
C VAL A 227 17.52 10.21 -3.24
N LEU A 228 18.16 9.40 -4.10
CA LEU A 228 17.79 7.99 -4.29
C LEU A 228 18.11 7.13 -3.07
N GLY A 229 19.22 7.41 -2.39
CA GLY A 229 19.65 6.68 -1.20
C GLY A 229 18.87 7.02 0.08
N ALA A 230 18.06 8.09 0.07
CA ALA A 230 17.22 8.48 1.21
C ALA A 230 15.93 7.66 1.34
N ILE A 231 15.60 6.82 0.36
CA ILE A 231 14.38 6.02 0.33
C ILE A 231 14.73 4.56 0.65
N PRO A 232 14.57 4.12 1.90
CA PRO A 232 14.84 2.75 2.28
C PRO A 232 13.70 1.82 1.85
N TYR A 233 14.02 0.54 1.64
CA TYR A 233 13.05 -0.50 1.28
C TYR A 233 13.00 -1.59 2.32
N ARG A 234 11.82 -2.20 2.46
CA ARG A 234 11.62 -3.38 3.29
C ARG A 234 11.13 -4.54 2.44
N VAL A 235 11.73 -5.69 2.68
CA VAL A 235 11.28 -6.97 2.11
C VAL A 235 10.00 -7.41 2.80
N ASN A 236 9.01 -7.81 2.01
CA ASN A 236 7.79 -8.44 2.47
C ASN A 236 7.61 -9.77 1.74
N GLU A 237 7.42 -10.82 2.49
CA GLU A 237 6.98 -12.10 1.96
C GLU A 237 5.49 -12.01 1.59
N VAL A 238 5.12 -12.48 0.43
CA VAL A 238 3.75 -12.43 -0.08
C VAL A 238 3.36 -13.81 -0.58
N VAL A 239 2.23 -14.32 -0.12
CA VAL A 239 1.73 -15.65 -0.50
C VAL A 239 0.33 -15.53 -1.09
N LEU A 240 0.15 -16.04 -2.30
CA LEU A 240 -1.16 -16.28 -2.91
C LEU A 240 -1.64 -17.68 -2.50
N HIS A 241 -2.82 -17.77 -1.90
CA HIS A 241 -3.35 -19.03 -1.36
C HIS A 241 -4.88 -19.05 -1.32
N THR A 242 -5.45 -20.22 -0.95
CA THR A 242 -6.89 -20.42 -0.75
C THR A 242 -7.27 -20.70 0.71
N ASP A 243 -6.31 -20.76 1.62
CA ASP A 243 -6.57 -20.92 3.06
C ASP A 243 -7.30 -19.68 3.63
N THR A 244 -8.48 -19.89 4.18
CA THR A 244 -9.32 -18.84 4.77
C THR A 244 -9.17 -18.72 6.30
N SER A 245 -8.30 -19.50 6.93
CA SER A 245 -8.12 -19.52 8.39
C SER A 245 -7.57 -18.21 8.95
N LEU A 246 -6.84 -17.44 8.14
CA LEU A 246 -6.30 -16.13 8.47
C LEU A 246 -7.35 -15.02 8.42
N LEU A 247 -8.46 -15.23 7.71
CA LEU A 247 -9.57 -14.29 7.69
C LEU A 247 -10.30 -14.29 9.04
N PRO A 248 -11.11 -13.24 9.34
CA PRO A 248 -11.95 -13.23 10.53
C PRO A 248 -12.77 -14.51 10.67
N ARG A 249 -12.92 -15.01 11.91
CA ARG A 249 -13.69 -16.23 12.21
C ARG A 249 -15.16 -16.12 11.76
N ARG A 250 -15.71 -14.91 11.84
CA ARG A 250 -17.07 -14.62 11.40
C ARG A 250 -17.04 -14.12 9.96
N ARG A 251 -17.61 -14.89 9.05
CA ARG A 251 -17.65 -14.55 7.62
C ARG A 251 -18.24 -13.15 7.35
N GLN A 252 -19.12 -12.67 8.21
CA GLN A 252 -19.68 -11.31 8.11
C GLN A 252 -18.67 -10.20 8.44
N ALA A 253 -17.54 -10.52 9.10
CA ALA A 253 -16.45 -9.60 9.35
C ALA A 253 -15.41 -9.59 8.21
N TRP A 254 -15.49 -10.49 7.25
CA TRP A 254 -14.57 -10.51 6.13
C TRP A 254 -14.59 -9.18 5.39
N ALA A 255 -13.40 -8.68 5.10
CA ALA A 255 -13.17 -7.42 4.41
C ALA A 255 -12.22 -7.64 3.24
N ALA A 256 -12.07 -6.64 2.39
CA ALA A 256 -11.02 -6.66 1.37
C ALA A 256 -9.62 -6.74 2.01
N TRP A 257 -9.40 -6.03 3.11
CA TRP A 257 -8.17 -5.99 3.90
C TRP A 257 -8.45 -6.52 5.30
N ASN A 258 -7.77 -7.59 5.71
CA ASN A 258 -8.00 -8.25 7.00
C ASN A 258 -6.69 -8.25 7.79
N TYR A 259 -6.59 -7.33 8.75
CA TYR A 259 -5.48 -7.29 9.70
C TYR A 259 -5.70 -8.34 10.78
N HIS A 260 -4.67 -9.11 11.07
CA HIS A 260 -4.70 -10.06 12.19
C HIS A 260 -3.41 -10.01 13.00
N SER A 261 -3.53 -10.19 14.33
CA SER A 261 -2.39 -10.27 15.24
C SER A 261 -2.76 -11.09 16.47
N SER A 262 -1.79 -11.82 17.00
CA SER A 262 -1.91 -12.47 18.29
C SER A 262 -1.83 -11.46 19.44
N ASP A 263 -0.92 -10.49 19.32
CA ASP A 263 -0.77 -9.35 20.22
C ASP A 263 -0.37 -8.10 19.40
N PRO A 264 -1.21 -7.04 19.41
CA PRO A 264 -0.95 -5.85 18.61
C PRO A 264 0.27 -5.03 19.07
N LEU A 265 0.76 -5.22 20.31
CA LEU A 265 1.85 -4.42 20.87
C LEU A 265 3.21 -5.13 20.89
N GLU A 266 3.23 -6.45 20.93
CA GLU A 266 4.47 -7.22 20.98
C GLU A 266 5.09 -7.51 19.62
N ASN A 267 4.39 -7.18 18.54
CA ASN A 267 4.85 -7.53 17.18
C ASN A 267 5.83 -6.49 16.64
N ASN A 268 7.13 -6.65 16.92
CA ASN A 268 8.23 -5.92 16.27
C ASN A 268 8.52 -6.43 14.84
N GLY A 269 7.82 -7.48 14.42
CA GLY A 269 7.92 -8.06 13.09
C GLY A 269 7.13 -7.29 12.04
N PRO A 270 7.24 -7.74 10.78
CA PRO A 270 6.41 -7.24 9.70
C PRO A 270 4.93 -7.48 9.98
N VAL A 271 4.08 -6.60 9.47
CA VAL A 271 2.62 -6.68 9.68
C VAL A 271 2.03 -7.84 8.90
N ALA A 272 1.28 -8.68 9.60
CA ALA A 272 0.46 -9.72 8.98
C ALA A 272 -0.85 -9.13 8.46
N LEU A 273 -1.06 -9.23 7.16
CA LEU A 273 -2.25 -8.74 6.49
C LEU A 273 -2.70 -9.74 5.43
N THR A 274 -3.98 -10.07 5.41
CA THR A 274 -4.57 -10.94 4.39
C THR A 274 -5.59 -10.17 3.56
N TYR A 275 -5.34 -10.03 2.27
CA TYR A 275 -6.32 -9.53 1.30
C TYR A 275 -7.27 -10.65 0.90
N ASN A 276 -8.57 -10.37 0.93
CA ASN A 276 -9.58 -11.23 0.30
C ASN A 276 -9.80 -10.75 -1.13
N MET A 277 -9.23 -11.45 -2.09
CA MET A 277 -9.23 -11.04 -3.49
C MET A 277 -10.63 -11.12 -4.12
N ASN A 278 -11.51 -12.01 -3.63
CA ASN A 278 -12.88 -12.09 -4.10
C ASN A 278 -13.66 -10.80 -3.82
N ILE A 279 -13.39 -10.18 -2.67
CA ILE A 279 -13.98 -8.87 -2.31
C ILE A 279 -13.23 -7.75 -3.03
N LEU A 280 -11.90 -7.73 -2.97
CA LEU A 280 -11.06 -6.64 -3.47
C LEU A 280 -11.09 -6.53 -5.00
N GLN A 281 -10.99 -7.66 -5.72
CA GLN A 281 -11.04 -7.70 -7.18
C GLN A 281 -12.45 -7.99 -7.73
N ALA A 282 -13.47 -8.08 -6.86
CA ALA A 282 -14.86 -8.43 -7.24
C ALA A 282 -14.93 -9.72 -8.08
N LEU A 283 -14.24 -10.78 -7.63
CA LEU A 283 -14.22 -12.07 -8.31
C LEU A 283 -15.49 -12.87 -8.01
N ASN A 284 -16.15 -13.35 -9.05
CA ASN A 284 -17.33 -14.21 -8.92
C ASN A 284 -16.94 -15.68 -9.18
N VAL A 285 -16.26 -16.27 -8.20
CA VAL A 285 -15.75 -17.65 -8.26
C VAL A 285 -16.02 -18.37 -6.94
N PRO A 286 -16.13 -19.72 -6.93
CA PRO A 286 -16.48 -20.48 -5.74
C PRO A 286 -15.37 -20.48 -4.68
N ASP A 287 -14.11 -20.51 -5.10
CA ASP A 287 -12.96 -20.53 -4.21
C ASP A 287 -12.66 -19.12 -3.70
N THR A 288 -12.19 -19.01 -2.45
CA THR A 288 -11.74 -17.75 -1.87
C THR A 288 -10.24 -17.63 -2.07
N PHE A 289 -9.82 -16.66 -2.87
CA PHE A 289 -8.41 -16.34 -3.06
C PHE A 289 -7.96 -15.30 -2.05
N CYS A 290 -6.86 -15.58 -1.39
CA CYS A 290 -6.22 -14.73 -0.40
C CYS A 290 -4.80 -14.37 -0.85
N VAL A 291 -4.37 -13.14 -0.55
CA VAL A 291 -2.98 -12.73 -0.64
C VAL A 291 -2.56 -12.29 0.74
N THR A 292 -1.63 -13.01 1.36
CA THR A 292 -1.15 -12.72 2.71
C THR A 292 0.27 -12.20 2.70
N LEU A 293 0.49 -11.12 3.45
CA LEU A 293 1.80 -10.52 3.68
C LEU A 293 2.32 -10.95 5.05
N ASN A 294 3.59 -11.39 5.08
CA ASN A 294 4.42 -11.57 6.28
C ASN A 294 3.86 -12.54 7.33
N ASP A 295 3.05 -13.51 6.94
CA ASP A 295 2.57 -14.58 7.82
C ASP A 295 2.41 -15.90 7.06
N SER A 296 3.43 -16.29 6.32
CA SER A 296 3.42 -17.51 5.51
C SER A 296 3.37 -18.78 6.35
N SER A 297 3.92 -18.71 7.57
CA SER A 297 3.97 -19.87 8.48
C SER A 297 2.60 -20.27 9.04
N SER A 298 1.62 -19.37 8.98
CA SER A 298 0.24 -19.63 9.43
C SER A 298 -0.65 -20.20 8.32
N ILE A 299 -0.15 -20.25 7.08
CA ILE A 299 -0.89 -20.75 5.92
C ILE A 299 -0.66 -22.26 5.79
N ASN A 300 -1.74 -23.02 5.54
CA ASN A 300 -1.62 -24.42 5.21
C ASN A 300 -0.91 -24.60 3.87
N ASP A 301 0.21 -25.33 3.83
CA ASP A 301 1.03 -25.50 2.64
C ASP A 301 0.27 -26.09 1.46
N GLU A 302 -0.75 -26.94 1.69
CA GLU A 302 -1.59 -27.53 0.63
C GLU A 302 -2.45 -26.48 -0.10
N ASP A 303 -2.71 -25.34 0.53
CA ASP A 303 -3.52 -24.25 -0.01
C ASP A 303 -2.68 -23.15 -0.68
N VAL A 304 -1.35 -23.24 -0.62
CA VAL A 304 -0.42 -22.28 -1.23
C VAL A 304 -0.41 -22.46 -2.75
N LEU A 305 -0.66 -21.36 -3.48
CA LEU A 305 -0.61 -21.32 -4.93
C LEU A 305 0.70 -20.77 -5.46
N GLU A 306 1.21 -19.67 -4.85
CA GLU A 306 2.44 -19.01 -5.28
C GLU A 306 3.05 -18.21 -4.11
N ARG A 307 4.37 -18.05 -4.10
CA ARG A 307 5.12 -17.23 -3.14
C ARG A 307 5.90 -16.16 -3.86
N PHE A 308 5.89 -14.94 -3.34
CA PHE A 308 6.59 -13.78 -3.89
C PHE A 308 7.38 -13.10 -2.79
N GLU A 309 8.39 -12.33 -3.20
CA GLU A 309 9.10 -11.38 -2.37
C GLU A 309 8.93 -9.98 -2.97
N TYR A 310 8.32 -9.06 -2.21
CA TYR A 310 8.11 -7.69 -2.63
C TYR A 310 8.82 -6.72 -1.70
N HIS A 311 9.43 -5.70 -2.29
CA HIS A 311 10.12 -4.65 -1.57
C HIS A 311 9.26 -3.38 -1.56
N HIS A 312 8.84 -2.96 -0.38
CA HIS A 312 8.06 -1.74 -0.23
C HIS A 312 8.93 -0.60 0.29
N PRO A 313 8.82 0.63 -0.29
CA PRO A 313 9.50 1.80 0.24
C PRO A 313 8.96 2.15 1.63
N LEU A 314 9.86 2.54 2.54
CA LEU A 314 9.49 3.04 3.86
C LEU A 314 9.40 4.57 3.83
N PHE A 315 8.31 5.12 4.35
CA PHE A 315 8.07 6.56 4.39
C PHE A 315 8.69 7.17 5.64
N THR A 316 9.96 7.55 5.53
CA THR A 316 10.71 8.28 6.56
C THR A 316 10.64 9.79 6.29
N LEU A 317 10.96 10.61 7.31
CA LEU A 317 11.09 12.07 7.12
C LEU A 317 12.08 12.42 6.01
N GLU A 318 13.23 11.73 5.97
CA GLU A 318 14.26 11.92 4.96
C GLU A 318 13.79 11.50 3.57
N GLY A 319 13.10 10.35 3.45
CA GLY A 319 12.51 9.87 2.20
C GLY A 319 11.45 10.83 1.64
N ILE A 320 10.56 11.33 2.49
CA ILE A 320 9.53 12.32 2.10
C ILE A 320 10.18 13.65 1.67
N ALA A 321 11.24 14.09 2.35
CA ALA A 321 11.98 15.26 1.92
C ALA A 321 12.69 15.06 0.58
N ALA A 322 13.22 13.86 0.35
CA ALA A 322 13.89 13.49 -0.90
C ALA A 322 12.92 13.43 -2.10
N GLN A 323 11.66 13.00 -1.91
CA GLN A 323 10.63 13.01 -2.96
C GLN A 323 10.45 14.40 -3.58
N LYS A 324 10.51 15.47 -2.77
CA LYS A 324 10.37 16.87 -3.23
C LYS A 324 11.56 17.34 -4.08
N ARG A 325 12.67 16.61 -4.05
CA ARG A 325 13.91 16.92 -4.75
C ARG A 325 14.06 16.16 -6.08
N HIS A 326 13.00 15.50 -6.55
CA HIS A 326 12.99 14.74 -7.81
C HIS A 326 13.56 15.54 -8.99
N ALA A 327 13.17 16.83 -9.13
CA ALA A 327 13.64 17.70 -10.21
C ALA A 327 15.15 18.02 -10.16
N GLU A 328 15.83 17.76 -9.04
CA GLU A 328 17.29 17.95 -8.92
C GLU A 328 18.07 16.86 -9.66
N ILE A 329 17.43 15.71 -9.93
CA ILE A 329 18.09 14.53 -10.52
C ILE A 329 17.46 14.08 -11.84
N SER A 330 16.14 14.24 -12.00
CA SER A 330 15.43 13.79 -13.19
C SER A 330 15.54 14.82 -14.33
N GLY A 331 15.88 14.35 -15.53
CA GLY A 331 16.18 15.21 -16.69
C GLY A 331 17.61 15.70 -16.74
N ILE A 332 18.47 15.27 -15.80
CA ILE A 332 19.91 15.63 -15.76
C ILE A 332 20.74 14.48 -16.37
N ALA A 333 21.76 14.83 -17.14
CA ALA A 333 22.67 13.85 -17.77
C ALA A 333 21.92 12.73 -18.51
N ARG A 334 20.84 13.09 -19.25
CA ARG A 334 20.02 12.16 -20.07
C ARG A 334 19.34 11.05 -19.25
N THR A 335 19.09 11.32 -17.97
CA THR A 335 18.59 10.31 -17.01
C THR A 335 17.30 10.80 -16.38
N HIS A 336 16.28 9.94 -16.38
CA HIS A 336 14.98 10.21 -15.78
C HIS A 336 14.62 9.11 -14.79
N TYR A 337 13.84 9.47 -13.78
CA TYR A 337 13.41 8.57 -12.74
C TYR A 337 11.90 8.59 -12.60
N CYS A 338 11.28 7.42 -12.56
CA CYS A 338 9.85 7.27 -12.25
C CYS A 338 9.65 6.05 -11.33
N GLY A 339 8.52 6.02 -10.61
CA GLY A 339 8.19 4.94 -9.71
C GLY A 339 7.25 5.40 -8.60
N ALA A 340 6.54 4.44 -7.99
CA ALA A 340 5.56 4.71 -6.94
C ALA A 340 6.15 5.35 -5.66
N TYR A 341 7.45 5.29 -5.49
CA TYR A 341 8.15 5.88 -4.35
C TYR A 341 8.30 7.43 -4.44
N TRP A 342 7.88 8.04 -5.52
CA TRP A 342 7.86 9.51 -5.65
C TRP A 342 6.57 10.16 -5.12
N GLY A 343 5.53 9.40 -4.78
CA GLY A 343 4.28 9.89 -4.22
C GLY A 343 3.03 9.47 -4.94
#